data_88f3d798b8d306a062acbe167ff3d27d
#
_entry.id   88f3d798b8d306a062acbe167ff3d27d
#
_cell.length_a   1.000
_cell.length_b   1.000
_cell.length_c   1.000
_cell.angle_alpha   90.00
_cell.angle_beta   90.00
_cell.angle_gamma   90.00
#
_symmetry.space_group_name_H-M   'P 1'
#
loop_
_entity.id
_entity.type
_entity.pdbx_description
1 polymer ?
#
loop_
_entity_poly.entity_id
_entity_poly.type
_entity_poly.pdbx_seq_one_letter_code
_entity_poly.pdbx_strand_id
1 'polypeptide(L)'
;MITIKTPEEQDKMRVAGRLAAQVLDMVAPHVQAGVATEELDRICHTYIVDELGCIPAPLNYRGSAGAAPFPKSICTSVNHVVCHGIPSDRVLRNGDIVNIDVTVIKDGYHGDTSRMYFVGPPSIQAQRLTKVCFDAMWRGIRAIRPGGHLGDVGHAIQSYVEEQRFSVVREYCGHGIGRVFHEDPQVLHYGRPGAGNELVPGMTITVEPMVNAGKREVKLLADGWTVVTKDHSLSAQWEHTVLVTNEGFEVLTMSPNGGG
;
A
#
# COMPACT_ATOMS: atom_id res chain seq x y z
N MET A 1 3.43 3.72 -21.28
CA MET A 1 4.92 3.89 -21.41
C MET A 1 5.46 4.24 -20.04
N ILE A 2 6.50 3.55 -19.59
CA ILE A 2 7.10 3.78 -18.27
C ILE A 2 7.77 5.16 -18.23
N THR A 3 7.46 5.95 -17.20
CA THR A 3 8.01 7.30 -17.01
C THR A 3 9.27 7.23 -16.13
N ILE A 4 10.38 7.75 -16.64
CA ILE A 4 11.64 7.90 -15.89
C ILE A 4 11.67 9.31 -15.32
N LYS A 5 11.76 9.42 -13.99
CA LYS A 5 11.73 10.70 -13.28
C LYS A 5 13.10 11.39 -13.35
N THR A 6 13.09 12.67 -13.72
CA THR A 6 14.29 13.52 -13.63
C THR A 6 14.73 13.71 -12.17
N PRO A 7 15.96 14.15 -11.89
CA PRO A 7 16.39 14.43 -10.50
C PRO A 7 15.44 15.36 -9.75
N GLU A 8 14.93 16.42 -10.39
CA GLU A 8 13.99 17.37 -9.80
C GLU A 8 12.64 16.72 -9.50
N GLU A 9 12.18 15.80 -10.37
CA GLU A 9 10.95 15.03 -10.15
C GLU A 9 11.13 14.02 -9.01
N GLN A 10 12.30 13.37 -8.92
CA GLN A 10 12.64 12.47 -7.81
C GLN A 10 12.62 13.21 -6.46
N ASP A 11 13.12 14.47 -6.40
CA ASP A 11 13.04 15.27 -5.19
C ASP A 11 11.59 15.58 -4.77
N LYS A 12 10.73 15.85 -5.73
CA LYS A 12 9.28 16.03 -5.47
C LYS A 12 8.62 14.73 -4.98
N MET A 13 9.01 13.60 -5.55
CA MET A 13 8.56 12.27 -5.08
C MET A 13 9.01 12.00 -3.65
N ARG A 14 10.26 12.36 -3.28
CA ARG A 14 10.76 12.27 -1.89
C ARG A 14 9.94 13.10 -0.92
N VAL A 15 9.54 14.31 -1.33
CA VAL A 15 8.68 15.19 -0.52
C VAL A 15 7.31 14.54 -0.32
N ALA A 16 6.63 14.14 -1.41
CA ALA A 16 5.31 13.54 -1.34
C ALA A 16 5.31 12.24 -0.51
N GLY A 17 6.32 11.38 -0.72
CA GLY A 17 6.46 10.13 0.02
C GLY A 17 6.65 10.33 1.53
N ARG A 18 7.50 11.29 1.95
CA ARG A 18 7.64 11.63 3.37
C ARG A 18 6.35 12.14 3.98
N LEU A 19 5.60 12.97 3.26
CA LEU A 19 4.34 13.51 3.75
C LEU A 19 3.28 12.41 3.91
N ALA A 20 3.21 11.44 3.00
CA ALA A 20 2.34 10.27 3.14
C ALA A 20 2.71 9.44 4.39
N ALA A 21 4.00 9.17 4.62
CA ALA A 21 4.46 8.47 5.81
C ALA A 21 4.13 9.22 7.12
N GLN A 22 4.21 10.55 7.12
CA GLN A 22 3.83 11.37 8.27
C GLN A 22 2.35 11.23 8.64
N VAL A 23 1.46 11.07 7.65
CA VAL A 23 0.03 10.82 7.91
C VAL A 23 -0.16 9.50 8.66
N LEU A 24 0.56 8.43 8.25
CA LEU A 24 0.51 7.14 8.94
C LEU A 24 1.05 7.21 10.37
N ASP A 25 2.10 8.00 10.60
CA ASP A 25 2.61 8.22 11.96
C ASP A 25 1.61 9.01 12.82
N MET A 26 1.00 10.06 12.24
CA MET A 26 0.02 10.90 12.94
C MET A 26 -1.23 10.11 13.32
N VAL A 27 -1.75 9.25 12.45
CA VAL A 27 -2.99 8.51 12.72
C VAL A 27 -2.80 7.35 13.69
N ALA A 28 -1.57 6.83 13.84
CA ALA A 28 -1.26 5.65 14.65
C ALA A 28 -1.87 5.67 16.08
N PRO A 29 -1.75 6.75 16.89
CA PRO A 29 -2.34 6.79 18.23
C PRO A 29 -3.88 6.81 18.26
N HIS A 30 -4.52 7.10 17.11
CA HIS A 30 -5.98 7.12 16.98
C HIS A 30 -6.58 5.76 16.60
N VAL A 31 -5.75 4.79 16.21
CA VAL A 31 -6.20 3.44 15.82
C VAL A 31 -6.46 2.61 17.09
N GLN A 32 -7.65 2.79 17.66
CA GLN A 32 -8.04 2.21 18.96
C GLN A 32 -9.43 1.57 18.87
N ALA A 33 -9.69 0.63 19.78
CA ALA A 33 -11.04 0.07 19.94
C ALA A 33 -12.04 1.17 20.33
N GLY A 34 -13.21 1.15 19.70
CA GLY A 34 -14.26 2.14 19.88
C GLY A 34 -14.23 3.28 18.86
N VAL A 35 -13.17 3.42 18.05
CA VAL A 35 -13.08 4.42 17.00
C VAL A 35 -13.69 3.87 15.71
N ALA A 36 -14.53 4.66 15.03
CA ALA A 36 -15.06 4.32 13.72
C ALA A 36 -14.02 4.60 12.62
N THR A 37 -14.01 3.82 11.55
CA THR A 37 -13.04 4.01 10.47
C THR A 37 -13.22 5.34 9.73
N GLU A 38 -14.44 5.89 9.67
CA GLU A 38 -14.69 7.23 9.13
C GLU A 38 -14.11 8.35 9.99
N GLU A 39 -13.96 8.14 11.30
CA GLU A 39 -13.28 9.11 12.17
C GLU A 39 -11.77 9.14 11.87
N LEU A 40 -11.16 7.98 11.59
CA LEU A 40 -9.77 7.93 11.12
C LEU A 40 -9.60 8.67 9.78
N ASP A 41 -10.56 8.50 8.85
CA ASP A 41 -10.58 9.25 7.60
C ASP A 41 -10.67 10.76 7.83
N ARG A 42 -11.57 11.20 8.72
CA ARG A 42 -11.73 12.63 9.06
C ARG A 42 -10.43 13.21 9.63
N ILE A 43 -9.79 12.50 10.55
CA ILE A 43 -8.51 12.91 11.16
C ILE A 43 -7.42 13.02 10.08
N CYS A 44 -7.27 12.00 9.24
CA CYS A 44 -6.30 11.99 8.15
C CYS A 44 -6.59 13.10 7.13
N HIS A 45 -7.86 13.29 6.74
CA HIS A 45 -8.26 14.35 5.80
C HIS A 45 -7.84 15.73 6.31
N THR A 46 -8.20 16.05 7.57
CA THR A 46 -7.84 17.33 8.18
C THR A 46 -6.34 17.54 8.20
N TYR A 47 -5.58 16.53 8.61
CA TYR A 47 -4.11 16.62 8.63
C TYR A 47 -3.51 16.80 7.24
N ILE A 48 -3.97 16.03 6.24
CA ILE A 48 -3.48 16.12 4.85
C ILE A 48 -3.75 17.50 4.27
N VAL A 49 -4.96 18.05 4.47
CA VAL A 49 -5.40 19.29 3.83
C VAL A 49 -4.91 20.51 4.60
N ASP A 50 -5.19 20.57 5.90
CA ASP A 50 -5.01 21.79 6.69
C ASP A 50 -3.59 21.94 7.22
N GLU A 51 -2.93 20.82 7.60
CA GLU A 51 -1.58 20.87 8.18
C GLU A 51 -0.49 20.68 7.13
N LEU A 52 -0.63 19.71 6.22
CA LEU A 52 0.39 19.42 5.21
C LEU A 52 0.21 20.23 3.92
N GLY A 53 -0.96 20.84 3.70
CA GLY A 53 -1.31 21.53 2.46
C GLY A 53 -1.18 20.60 1.25
N CYS A 54 -1.64 19.37 1.40
CA CYS A 54 -1.67 18.34 0.36
C CYS A 54 -3.09 18.04 -0.09
N ILE A 55 -3.22 17.32 -1.19
CA ILE A 55 -4.50 16.82 -1.68
C ILE A 55 -4.55 15.31 -1.39
N PRO A 56 -5.60 14.77 -0.72
CA PRO A 56 -5.78 13.33 -0.60
C PRO A 56 -6.14 12.74 -1.96
N ALA A 57 -5.25 11.93 -2.53
CA ALA A 57 -5.40 11.41 -3.89
C ALA A 57 -6.59 10.44 -4.06
N PRO A 58 -6.97 9.61 -3.05
CA PRO A 58 -8.12 8.72 -3.19
C PRO A 58 -9.45 9.45 -3.32
N LEU A 59 -9.60 10.63 -2.69
CA LEU A 59 -10.88 11.35 -2.68
C LEU A 59 -11.31 11.76 -4.09
N ASN A 60 -12.47 11.26 -4.52
CA ASN A 60 -13.02 11.42 -5.86
C ASN A 60 -12.20 10.75 -6.97
N TYR A 61 -11.26 9.88 -6.63
CA TYR A 61 -10.55 9.08 -7.62
C TYR A 61 -11.52 8.17 -8.37
N ARG A 62 -11.39 8.14 -9.70
CA ARG A 62 -12.18 7.30 -10.58
C ARG A 62 -11.34 6.12 -11.01
N GLY A 63 -11.64 4.95 -10.48
CA GLY A 63 -11.02 3.68 -10.88
C GLY A 63 -11.48 3.21 -12.27
N SER A 64 -11.87 1.95 -12.36
CA SER A 64 -12.38 1.35 -13.61
C SER A 64 -13.60 2.10 -14.15
N ALA A 65 -13.76 2.10 -15.47
CA ALA A 65 -14.88 2.75 -16.15
C ALA A 65 -16.23 2.26 -15.59
N GLY A 66 -17.06 3.20 -15.11
CA GLY A 66 -18.38 2.93 -14.55
C GLY A 66 -18.45 2.80 -13.04
N ALA A 67 -17.33 2.76 -12.31
CA ALA A 67 -17.34 2.84 -10.85
C ALA A 67 -17.66 4.25 -10.37
N ALA A 68 -18.39 4.35 -9.25
CA ALA A 68 -18.55 5.64 -8.55
C ALA A 68 -17.19 6.13 -8.07
N PRO A 69 -16.95 7.45 -7.98
CA PRO A 69 -15.72 7.98 -7.40
C PRO A 69 -15.51 7.47 -5.98
N PHE A 70 -14.25 7.20 -5.59
CA PHE A 70 -13.95 6.83 -4.21
C PHE A 70 -14.34 7.96 -3.24
N PRO A 71 -15.13 7.70 -2.20
CA PRO A 71 -15.79 8.78 -1.46
C PRO A 71 -14.99 9.34 -0.27
N LYS A 72 -13.78 8.82 -0.01
CA LYS A 72 -13.01 9.08 1.21
C LYS A 72 -11.56 9.45 0.88
N SER A 73 -10.83 9.95 1.86
CA SER A 73 -9.46 10.46 1.70
C SER A 73 -8.38 9.41 1.88
N ILE A 74 -8.71 8.33 2.59
CA ILE A 74 -7.83 7.17 2.83
C ILE A 74 -8.62 5.89 2.61
N CYS A 75 -7.92 4.74 2.48
CA CYS A 75 -8.57 3.44 2.60
C CYS A 75 -8.36 2.86 4.01
N THR A 76 -9.36 2.11 4.49
CA THR A 76 -9.28 1.38 5.77
C THR A 76 -9.75 -0.06 5.56
N SER A 77 -8.82 -1.00 5.54
CA SER A 77 -9.11 -2.41 5.23
C SER A 77 -8.97 -3.25 6.50
N VAL A 78 -10.13 -3.67 7.06
CA VAL A 78 -10.22 -4.35 8.37
C VAL A 78 -10.35 -5.86 8.19
N ASN A 79 -9.50 -6.63 8.85
CA ASN A 79 -9.52 -8.09 8.95
C ASN A 79 -9.47 -8.81 7.59
N HIS A 80 -10.62 -9.23 7.05
CA HIS A 80 -10.74 -9.94 5.78
C HIS A 80 -10.88 -9.01 4.56
N VAL A 81 -10.90 -7.71 4.77
CA VAL A 81 -10.79 -6.72 3.70
C VAL A 81 -9.34 -6.69 3.22
N VAL A 82 -9.15 -6.93 1.93
CA VAL A 82 -7.83 -7.04 1.29
C VAL A 82 -7.24 -5.67 1.00
N CYS A 83 -8.02 -4.82 0.31
CA CYS A 83 -7.65 -3.45 -0.05
C CYS A 83 -8.89 -2.61 -0.37
N HIS A 84 -8.70 -1.32 -0.54
CA HIS A 84 -9.70 -0.32 -0.93
C HIS A 84 -10.95 -0.29 -0.01
N GLY A 85 -10.81 -0.69 1.24
CA GLY A 85 -11.89 -0.60 2.22
C GLY A 85 -12.34 0.85 2.41
N ILE A 86 -13.63 1.13 2.20
CA ILE A 86 -14.18 2.48 2.35
C ILE A 86 -14.38 2.77 3.85
N PRO A 87 -13.75 3.84 4.41
CA PRO A 87 -14.06 4.33 5.75
C PRO A 87 -15.56 4.55 5.97
N SER A 88 -16.08 4.03 7.08
CA SER A 88 -17.52 4.01 7.39
C SER A 88 -17.77 4.08 8.91
N ASP A 89 -19.01 3.87 9.32
CA ASP A 89 -19.44 3.72 10.72
C ASP A 89 -18.93 2.42 11.39
N ARG A 90 -18.12 1.62 10.69
CA ARG A 90 -17.45 0.43 11.25
C ARG A 90 -16.57 0.83 12.42
N VAL A 91 -17.00 0.45 13.63
CA VAL A 91 -16.25 0.64 14.86
C VAL A 91 -15.19 -0.44 15.01
N LEU A 92 -13.95 -0.05 15.23
CA LEU A 92 -12.82 -0.95 15.51
C LEU A 92 -12.98 -1.64 16.87
N ARG A 93 -12.58 -2.91 16.95
CA ARG A 93 -12.70 -3.75 18.16
C ARG A 93 -11.35 -4.35 18.53
N ASN A 94 -11.16 -4.65 19.82
CA ASN A 94 -9.99 -5.38 20.26
C ASN A 94 -9.82 -6.69 19.46
N GLY A 95 -8.62 -6.93 18.97
CA GLY A 95 -8.28 -8.06 18.13
C GLY A 95 -8.39 -7.81 16.61
N ASP A 96 -8.99 -6.69 16.19
CA ASP A 96 -8.97 -6.30 14.77
C ASP A 96 -7.55 -5.98 14.31
N ILE A 97 -7.26 -6.30 13.07
CA ILE A 97 -6.12 -5.76 12.31
C ILE A 97 -6.68 -4.84 11.23
N VAL A 98 -6.02 -3.72 10.99
CA VAL A 98 -6.46 -2.77 9.96
C VAL A 98 -5.27 -2.26 9.17
N ASN A 99 -5.39 -2.31 7.84
CA ASN A 99 -4.52 -1.57 6.95
C ASN A 99 -5.10 -0.16 6.78
N ILE A 100 -4.27 0.86 6.93
CA ILE A 100 -4.56 2.23 6.54
C ILE A 100 -3.64 2.56 5.38
N ASP A 101 -4.24 3.00 4.28
CA ASP A 101 -3.58 3.27 3.02
C ASP A 101 -3.79 4.75 2.67
N VAL A 102 -2.67 5.43 2.46
CA VAL A 102 -2.59 6.89 2.33
C VAL A 102 -1.83 7.27 1.07
N THR A 103 -2.52 7.99 0.18
CA THR A 103 -1.87 8.65 -0.94
C THR A 103 -2.11 10.15 -0.87
N VAL A 104 -1.04 10.93 -0.91
CA VAL A 104 -1.11 12.40 -0.95
C VAL A 104 -0.55 12.94 -2.26
N ILE A 105 -1.07 14.07 -2.71
CA ILE A 105 -0.51 14.84 -3.83
C ILE A 105 0.14 16.10 -3.27
N LYS A 106 1.44 16.27 -3.54
CA LYS A 106 2.19 17.51 -3.24
C LYS A 106 2.91 17.99 -4.49
N ASP A 107 2.68 19.24 -4.85
CA ASP A 107 3.27 19.87 -6.04
C ASP A 107 3.11 19.06 -7.34
N GLY A 108 1.95 18.38 -7.47
CA GLY A 108 1.60 17.56 -8.63
C GLY A 108 2.22 16.17 -8.65
N TYR A 109 2.82 15.69 -7.55
CA TYR A 109 3.38 14.33 -7.42
C TYR A 109 2.72 13.57 -6.29
N HIS A 110 2.55 12.25 -6.48
CA HIS A 110 1.92 11.35 -5.53
C HIS A 110 2.97 10.70 -4.62
N GLY A 111 2.65 10.59 -3.34
CA GLY A 111 3.35 9.73 -2.38
C GLY A 111 2.35 8.75 -1.82
N ASP A 112 2.65 7.46 -1.91
CA ASP A 112 1.74 6.35 -1.65
C ASP A 112 2.36 5.34 -0.71
N THR A 113 1.65 4.99 0.36
CA THR A 113 2.14 4.04 1.37
C THR A 113 1.03 3.55 2.26
N SER A 114 1.11 2.30 2.70
CA SER A 114 0.17 1.73 3.66
C SER A 114 0.85 1.01 4.81
N ARG A 115 0.14 0.92 5.92
CA ARG A 115 0.62 0.29 7.14
C ARG A 115 -0.46 -0.52 7.84
N MET A 116 -0.06 -1.66 8.42
CA MET A 116 -0.91 -2.45 9.30
C MET A 116 -0.86 -1.96 10.74
N TYR A 117 -2.01 -1.93 11.39
CA TYR A 117 -2.16 -1.61 12.82
C TYR A 117 -2.91 -2.72 13.53
N PHE A 118 -2.56 -2.93 14.80
CA PHE A 118 -3.28 -3.81 15.70
C PHE A 118 -4.18 -3.00 16.62
N VAL A 119 -5.42 -3.41 16.75
CA VAL A 119 -6.37 -2.81 17.69
C VAL A 119 -6.40 -3.67 18.95
N GLY A 120 -5.70 -3.22 20.00
CA GLY A 120 -5.47 -4.05 21.19
C GLY A 120 -4.61 -5.30 20.88
N PRO A 121 -4.65 -6.33 21.75
CA PRO A 121 -3.86 -7.54 21.54
C PRO A 121 -4.35 -8.35 20.33
N PRO A 122 -3.52 -8.55 19.28
CA PRO A 122 -3.88 -9.36 18.12
C PRO A 122 -3.77 -10.87 18.42
N SER A 123 -4.48 -11.69 17.64
CA SER A 123 -4.29 -13.14 17.67
C SER A 123 -2.89 -13.52 17.15
N ILE A 124 -2.39 -14.69 17.52
CA ILE A 124 -1.11 -15.23 17.01
C ILE A 124 -1.11 -15.30 15.46
N GLN A 125 -2.24 -15.69 14.88
CA GLN A 125 -2.37 -15.75 13.42
C GLN A 125 -2.28 -14.35 12.79
N ALA A 126 -2.94 -13.36 13.37
CA ALA A 126 -2.89 -11.96 12.90
C ALA A 126 -1.48 -11.38 12.97
N GLN A 127 -0.77 -11.58 14.09
CA GLN A 127 0.63 -11.17 14.25
C GLN A 127 1.52 -11.79 13.17
N ARG A 128 1.40 -13.12 13.00
CA ARG A 128 2.21 -13.86 12.04
C ARG A 128 1.93 -13.40 10.60
N LEU A 129 0.66 -13.25 10.23
CA LEU A 129 0.26 -12.78 8.90
C LEU A 129 0.84 -11.40 8.60
N THR A 130 0.63 -10.45 9.52
CA THR A 130 1.11 -9.07 9.37
C THR A 130 2.63 -9.01 9.24
N LYS A 131 3.35 -9.79 10.08
CA LYS A 131 4.80 -9.87 9.99
C LYS A 131 5.28 -10.49 8.68
N VAL A 132 4.67 -11.57 8.23
CA VAL A 132 5.04 -12.23 6.96
C VAL A 132 4.79 -11.29 5.79
N CYS A 133 3.69 -10.54 5.78
CA CYS A 133 3.41 -9.54 4.76
C CYS A 133 4.48 -8.44 4.74
N PHE A 134 4.85 -7.90 5.90
CA PHE A 134 5.93 -6.91 6.04
C PHE A 134 7.28 -7.46 5.53
N ASP A 135 7.68 -8.64 5.99
CA ASP A 135 8.94 -9.25 5.57
C ASP A 135 8.95 -9.54 4.05
N ALA A 136 7.79 -9.94 3.48
CA ALA A 136 7.62 -10.19 2.05
C ALA A 136 7.82 -8.91 1.23
N MET A 137 7.19 -7.81 1.64
CA MET A 137 7.38 -6.49 1.01
C MET A 137 8.87 -6.12 0.98
N TRP A 138 9.56 -6.21 2.12
CA TRP A 138 10.98 -5.90 2.19
C TRP A 138 11.88 -6.85 1.39
N ARG A 139 11.49 -8.12 1.23
CA ARG A 139 12.21 -9.04 0.33
C ARG A 139 12.06 -8.62 -1.12
N GLY A 140 10.85 -8.20 -1.52
CA GLY A 140 10.62 -7.62 -2.84
C GLY A 140 11.43 -6.36 -3.07
N ILE A 141 11.39 -5.41 -2.14
CA ILE A 141 12.15 -4.15 -2.22
C ILE A 141 13.65 -4.41 -2.34
N ARG A 142 14.20 -5.33 -1.54
CA ARG A 142 15.64 -5.68 -1.59
C ARG A 142 16.06 -6.43 -2.88
N ALA A 143 15.12 -6.94 -3.65
CA ALA A 143 15.40 -7.51 -4.97
C ALA A 143 15.53 -6.43 -6.06
N ILE A 144 15.14 -5.17 -5.78
CA ILE A 144 15.23 -4.06 -6.72
C ILE A 144 16.70 -3.67 -6.91
N ARG A 145 17.15 -3.74 -8.18
CA ARG A 145 18.47 -3.28 -8.61
C ARG A 145 18.41 -2.82 -10.06
N PRO A 146 19.22 -1.87 -10.50
CA PRO A 146 19.28 -1.48 -11.90
C PRO A 146 19.67 -2.68 -12.77
N GLY A 147 18.99 -2.87 -13.90
CA GLY A 147 19.17 -4.02 -14.79
C GLY A 147 18.52 -5.33 -14.32
N GLY A 148 17.92 -5.36 -13.10
CA GLY A 148 17.03 -6.43 -12.67
C GLY A 148 15.65 -6.31 -13.32
N HIS A 149 14.73 -7.22 -12.98
CA HIS A 149 13.39 -7.24 -13.59
C HIS A 149 12.30 -7.23 -12.51
N LEU A 150 11.11 -6.75 -12.86
CA LEU A 150 9.95 -6.77 -11.95
C LEU A 150 9.58 -8.18 -11.48
N GLY A 151 9.82 -9.20 -12.32
CA GLY A 151 9.63 -10.59 -11.94
C GLY A 151 10.54 -11.07 -10.80
N ASP A 152 11.69 -10.43 -10.60
CA ASP A 152 12.58 -10.72 -9.46
C ASP A 152 11.92 -10.28 -8.15
N VAL A 153 11.28 -9.10 -8.16
CA VAL A 153 10.51 -8.54 -7.04
C VAL A 153 9.34 -9.47 -6.69
N GLY A 154 8.51 -9.79 -7.68
CA GLY A 154 7.35 -10.67 -7.49
C GLY A 154 7.73 -12.07 -7.02
N HIS A 155 8.80 -12.65 -7.56
CA HIS A 155 9.30 -13.94 -7.15
C HIS A 155 9.78 -13.96 -5.70
N ALA A 156 10.53 -12.94 -5.28
CA ALA A 156 11.03 -12.82 -3.91
C ALA A 156 9.89 -12.74 -2.89
N ILE A 157 8.82 -12.01 -3.22
CA ILE A 157 7.61 -11.89 -2.40
C ILE A 157 6.87 -13.23 -2.35
N GLN A 158 6.50 -13.77 -3.51
CA GLN A 158 5.69 -14.98 -3.61
C GLN A 158 6.35 -16.17 -2.94
N SER A 159 7.61 -16.44 -3.23
CA SER A 159 8.34 -17.60 -2.70
C SER A 159 8.34 -17.58 -1.17
N TYR A 160 8.59 -16.43 -0.57
CA TYR A 160 8.59 -16.31 0.88
C TYR A 160 7.19 -16.48 1.50
N VAL A 161 6.17 -15.83 0.93
CA VAL A 161 4.78 -15.93 1.43
C VAL A 161 4.28 -17.37 1.37
N GLU A 162 4.52 -18.08 0.25
CA GLU A 162 4.07 -19.46 0.05
C GLU A 162 4.86 -20.44 0.95
N GLU A 163 6.16 -20.21 1.19
CA GLU A 163 6.95 -20.93 2.18
C GLU A 163 6.35 -20.83 3.59
N GLN A 164 5.82 -19.62 3.93
CA GLN A 164 5.14 -19.38 5.19
C GLN A 164 3.69 -19.92 5.21
N ARG A 165 3.23 -20.62 4.15
CA ARG A 165 1.88 -21.19 3.99
C ARG A 165 0.77 -20.16 4.00
N PHE A 166 1.04 -18.97 3.49
CA PHE A 166 0.06 -17.95 3.15
C PHE A 166 -0.08 -17.80 1.63
N SER A 167 -1.02 -16.99 1.18
CA SER A 167 -1.30 -16.80 -0.24
C SER A 167 -1.11 -15.36 -0.67
N VAL A 168 -0.50 -15.14 -1.84
CA VAL A 168 -0.40 -13.82 -2.47
C VAL A 168 -1.60 -13.58 -3.35
N VAL A 169 -2.28 -12.44 -3.18
CA VAL A 169 -3.34 -11.96 -4.05
C VAL A 169 -2.77 -11.64 -5.44
N ARG A 170 -3.51 -11.97 -6.51
CA ARG A 170 -3.04 -11.82 -7.89
C ARG A 170 -3.86 -10.87 -8.73
N GLU A 171 -5.03 -10.49 -8.26
CA GLU A 171 -5.98 -9.62 -8.95
C GLU A 171 -5.63 -8.13 -8.81
N TYR A 172 -4.77 -7.81 -7.85
CA TYR A 172 -4.26 -6.48 -7.57
C TYR A 172 -2.73 -6.51 -7.54
N CYS A 173 -2.11 -5.38 -7.82
CA CYS A 173 -0.66 -5.26 -7.94
C CYS A 173 -0.20 -3.86 -7.58
N GLY A 174 1.09 -3.69 -7.35
CA GLY A 174 1.73 -2.40 -7.32
C GLY A 174 1.82 -1.78 -8.72
N HIS A 175 2.25 -0.56 -8.78
CA HIS A 175 2.21 0.24 -10.00
C HIS A 175 3.35 1.26 -10.08
N GLY A 176 3.60 1.78 -11.26
CA GLY A 176 4.37 3.01 -11.42
C GLY A 176 3.60 4.18 -10.80
N ILE A 177 4.31 5.17 -10.28
CA ILE A 177 3.72 6.32 -9.61
C ILE A 177 4.52 7.59 -9.89
N GLY A 178 3.84 8.73 -9.96
CA GLY A 178 4.49 10.01 -10.23
C GLY A 178 3.49 11.15 -10.28
N ARG A 179 3.38 11.80 -11.43
CA ARG A 179 2.34 12.81 -11.69
C ARG A 179 0.95 12.18 -11.83
N VAL A 180 0.91 10.93 -12.20
CA VAL A 180 -0.30 10.12 -12.26
C VAL A 180 -0.26 9.13 -11.10
N PHE A 181 -1.41 8.90 -10.46
CA PHE A 181 -1.53 8.01 -9.31
C PHE A 181 -1.10 6.59 -9.69
N HIS A 182 -1.74 6.01 -10.71
CA HIS A 182 -1.43 4.69 -11.23
C HIS A 182 -0.90 4.83 -12.65
N GLU A 183 0.38 4.59 -12.85
CA GLU A 183 1.01 4.59 -14.18
C GLU A 183 1.75 3.25 -14.42
N ASP A 184 2.22 3.03 -15.65
CA ASP A 184 3.08 1.89 -15.95
C ASP A 184 4.40 1.96 -15.13
N PRO A 185 4.98 0.80 -14.76
CA PRO A 185 4.52 -0.56 -15.03
C PRO A 185 3.59 -1.13 -13.96
N GLN A 186 2.91 -2.23 -14.25
CA GLN A 186 2.32 -3.08 -13.19
C GLN A 186 3.43 -3.82 -12.45
N VAL A 187 3.37 -3.80 -11.13
CA VAL A 187 4.33 -4.47 -10.24
C VAL A 187 3.65 -5.67 -9.58
N LEU A 188 3.72 -6.81 -10.23
CA LEU A 188 3.11 -8.03 -9.72
C LEU A 188 3.88 -8.55 -8.49
N HIS A 189 3.15 -8.98 -7.47
CA HIS A 189 3.74 -9.55 -6.25
C HIS A 189 3.98 -11.06 -6.35
N TYR A 190 3.99 -11.57 -7.57
CA TYR A 190 4.30 -12.94 -7.95
C TYR A 190 4.99 -12.95 -9.32
N GLY A 191 5.69 -14.02 -9.65
CA GLY A 191 6.33 -14.10 -10.96
C GLY A 191 7.52 -15.05 -11.03
N ARG A 192 8.32 -14.86 -12.08
CA ARG A 192 9.53 -15.62 -12.34
C ARG A 192 10.74 -14.69 -12.40
N PRO A 193 11.89 -15.09 -11.87
CA PRO A 193 13.13 -14.33 -11.99
C PRO A 193 13.44 -13.97 -13.46
N GLY A 194 13.91 -12.76 -13.69
CA GLY A 194 14.27 -12.24 -15.01
C GLY A 194 13.10 -11.96 -15.94
N ALA A 195 11.84 -12.05 -15.48
CA ALA A 195 10.65 -11.76 -16.27
C ALA A 195 10.12 -10.33 -16.06
N GLY A 196 9.34 -9.84 -17.01
CA GLY A 196 8.70 -8.52 -16.94
C GLY A 196 9.65 -7.39 -17.35
N ASN A 197 9.24 -6.15 -17.01
CA ASN A 197 10.02 -4.96 -17.37
C ASN A 197 11.34 -4.91 -16.60
N GLU A 198 12.39 -4.45 -17.29
CA GLU A 198 13.67 -4.14 -16.68
C GLU A 198 13.53 -2.94 -15.73
N LEU A 199 14.19 -3.02 -14.59
CA LEU A 199 14.28 -1.94 -13.60
C LEU A 199 15.36 -0.94 -14.01
N VAL A 200 14.95 0.29 -14.33
CA VAL A 200 15.81 1.34 -14.83
C VAL A 200 15.90 2.47 -13.79
N PRO A 201 17.09 3.04 -13.53
CA PRO A 201 17.23 4.19 -12.64
C PRO A 201 16.28 5.34 -13.00
N GLY A 202 15.65 5.94 -11.99
CA GLY A 202 14.62 6.96 -12.16
C GLY A 202 13.19 6.43 -12.24
N MET A 203 12.97 5.11 -12.30
CA MET A 203 11.65 4.53 -12.08
C MET A 203 11.21 4.74 -10.64
N THR A 204 9.95 5.12 -10.43
CA THR A 204 9.27 5.11 -9.13
C THR A 204 8.09 4.16 -9.20
N ILE A 205 8.03 3.22 -8.27
CA ILE A 205 7.04 2.14 -8.23
C ILE A 205 6.55 1.92 -6.79
N THR A 206 5.35 1.37 -6.64
CA THR A 206 4.87 0.85 -5.35
C THR A 206 5.20 -0.65 -5.23
N VAL A 207 5.52 -1.08 -4.02
CA VAL A 207 5.65 -2.50 -3.64
C VAL A 207 4.70 -2.71 -2.47
N GLU A 208 3.60 -3.41 -2.73
CA GLU A 208 2.42 -3.44 -1.85
C GLU A 208 1.75 -4.83 -1.77
N PRO A 209 2.47 -5.88 -1.41
CA PRO A 209 1.91 -7.21 -1.41
C PRO A 209 0.69 -7.34 -0.50
N MET A 210 -0.39 -7.87 -1.04
CA MET A 210 -1.57 -8.31 -0.29
C MET A 210 -1.45 -9.81 -0.02
N VAL A 211 -1.45 -10.17 1.27
CA VAL A 211 -1.23 -11.54 1.73
C VAL A 211 -2.44 -12.03 2.51
N ASN A 212 -3.03 -13.16 2.07
CA ASN A 212 -4.17 -13.78 2.72
C ASN A 212 -3.74 -14.94 3.62
N ALA A 213 -4.37 -15.05 4.78
CA ALA A 213 -4.15 -16.18 5.70
C ALA A 213 -4.71 -17.52 5.16
N GLY A 214 -5.69 -17.45 4.28
CA GLY A 214 -6.31 -18.58 3.61
C GLY A 214 -5.96 -18.63 2.12
N LYS A 215 -7.01 -18.77 1.28
CA LYS A 215 -6.86 -18.84 -0.17
C LYS A 215 -6.64 -17.46 -0.78
N ARG A 216 -6.03 -17.43 -1.97
CA ARG A 216 -5.69 -16.17 -2.67
C ARG A 216 -6.88 -15.45 -3.30
N GLU A 217 -7.96 -16.17 -3.55
CA GLU A 217 -9.12 -15.66 -4.28
C GLU A 217 -9.82 -14.54 -3.50
N VAL A 218 -10.16 -13.47 -4.21
CA VAL A 218 -10.80 -12.29 -3.67
C VAL A 218 -12.15 -12.01 -4.35
N LYS A 219 -12.94 -11.13 -3.76
CA LYS A 219 -14.24 -10.68 -4.27
C LYS A 219 -14.38 -9.19 -4.10
N LEU A 220 -14.74 -8.50 -5.18
CA LEU A 220 -15.16 -7.10 -5.15
C LEU A 220 -16.62 -7.02 -4.60
N LEU A 221 -16.85 -6.11 -3.66
CA LEU A 221 -18.18 -5.87 -3.10
C LEU A 221 -19.03 -4.97 -4.01
N ALA A 222 -20.32 -4.85 -3.68
CA ALA A 222 -21.29 -4.08 -4.47
C ALA A 222 -21.03 -2.55 -4.45
N ASP A 223 -20.23 -2.06 -3.51
CA ASP A 223 -19.82 -0.65 -3.46
C ASP A 223 -18.83 -0.27 -4.60
N GLY A 224 -18.33 -1.27 -5.33
CA GLY A 224 -17.45 -1.09 -6.47
C GLY A 224 -15.97 -0.84 -6.11
N TRP A 225 -15.62 -0.87 -4.81
CA TRP A 225 -14.27 -0.60 -4.31
C TRP A 225 -13.73 -1.65 -3.35
N THR A 226 -14.48 -1.97 -2.31
CA THR A 226 -14.03 -2.85 -1.24
C THR A 226 -13.78 -4.27 -1.74
N VAL A 227 -12.55 -4.74 -1.55
CA VAL A 227 -12.11 -6.09 -1.92
C VAL A 227 -11.99 -6.94 -0.67
N VAL A 228 -12.56 -8.12 -0.66
CA VAL A 228 -12.53 -9.05 0.48
C VAL A 228 -11.99 -10.42 0.06
N THR A 229 -11.43 -11.17 1.00
CA THR A 229 -11.11 -12.58 0.78
C THR A 229 -12.40 -13.40 0.59
N LYS A 230 -12.41 -14.32 -0.37
CA LYS A 230 -13.61 -15.14 -0.62
C LYS A 230 -13.94 -16.11 0.52
N ASP A 231 -12.92 -16.54 1.24
CA ASP A 231 -13.04 -17.49 2.35
C ASP A 231 -13.14 -16.81 3.71
N HIS A 232 -13.24 -15.47 3.74
CA HIS A 232 -13.27 -14.63 4.95
C HIS A 232 -12.05 -14.78 5.87
N SER A 233 -10.95 -15.32 5.36
CA SER A 233 -9.66 -15.34 6.08
C SER A 233 -9.09 -13.93 6.23
N LEU A 234 -8.24 -13.71 7.23
CA LEU A 234 -7.53 -12.44 7.42
C LEU A 234 -6.67 -12.12 6.21
N SER A 235 -6.56 -10.84 5.88
CA SER A 235 -5.63 -10.29 4.89
C SER A 235 -4.78 -9.20 5.51
N ALA A 236 -3.54 -9.04 5.04
CA ALA A 236 -2.64 -7.98 5.42
C ALA A 236 -2.01 -7.37 4.17
N GLN A 237 -1.74 -6.05 4.23
CA GLN A 237 -1.00 -5.32 3.20
C GLN A 237 -0.03 -4.37 3.87
N TRP A 238 1.18 -4.26 3.33
CA TRP A 238 2.14 -3.21 3.61
C TRP A 238 2.59 -2.63 2.29
N GLU A 239 2.93 -1.35 2.30
CA GLU A 239 3.31 -0.69 1.07
C GLU A 239 4.38 0.36 1.28
N HIS A 240 5.27 0.45 0.30
CA HIS A 240 6.18 1.57 0.12
C HIS A 240 6.27 2.00 -1.35
N THR A 241 6.40 3.32 -1.56
CA THR A 241 6.90 3.88 -2.82
C THR A 241 8.43 3.81 -2.83
N VAL A 242 8.97 3.27 -3.92
CA VAL A 242 10.40 3.00 -4.09
C VAL A 242 10.91 3.62 -5.37
N LEU A 243 12.05 4.30 -5.29
CA LEU A 243 12.82 4.81 -6.42
C LEU A 243 13.94 3.81 -6.77
N VAL A 244 14.04 3.43 -8.03
CA VAL A 244 15.19 2.69 -8.55
C VAL A 244 16.35 3.68 -8.74
N THR A 245 17.49 3.44 -8.09
CA THR A 245 18.68 4.27 -8.18
C THR A 245 19.76 3.62 -9.04
N ASN A 246 20.86 4.31 -9.30
CA ASN A 246 22.00 3.73 -10.03
C ASN A 246 22.69 2.59 -9.27
N GLU A 247 22.55 2.54 -7.94
CA GLU A 247 23.23 1.57 -7.06
C GLU A 247 22.28 0.53 -6.46
N GLY A 248 20.95 0.71 -6.62
CA GLY A 248 19.95 -0.16 -6.03
C GLY A 248 18.58 0.50 -5.94
N PHE A 249 18.15 0.84 -4.73
CA PHE A 249 16.85 1.45 -4.48
C PHE A 249 16.91 2.47 -3.33
N GLU A 250 15.91 3.35 -3.32
CA GLU A 250 15.62 4.27 -2.22
C GLU A 250 14.13 4.17 -1.89
N VAL A 251 13.80 3.96 -0.61
CA VAL A 251 12.39 3.97 -0.15
C VAL A 251 11.99 5.40 0.19
N LEU A 252 11.01 5.94 -0.54
CA LEU A 252 10.59 7.33 -0.44
C LEU A 252 9.60 7.59 0.70
N THR A 253 8.99 6.54 1.22
CA THR A 253 7.91 6.60 2.22
C THR A 253 8.35 6.05 3.58
N MET A 254 9.64 6.13 3.89
CA MET A 254 10.13 5.79 5.23
C MET A 254 9.62 6.78 6.27
N SER A 255 9.15 6.25 7.39
CA SER A 255 8.78 7.07 8.54
C SER A 255 10.01 7.76 9.13
N PRO A 256 9.97 9.08 9.36
CA PRO A 256 11.04 9.79 10.08
C PRO A 256 11.21 9.30 11.52
N ASN A 257 10.20 8.64 12.10
CA ASN A 257 10.18 8.12 13.46
C ASN A 257 10.57 6.64 13.56
N GLY A 258 11.01 6.03 12.47
CA GLY A 258 11.48 4.64 12.45
C GLY A 258 10.38 3.58 12.49
N GLY A 259 9.15 3.94 12.28
CA GLY A 259 8.00 3.04 12.20
C GLY A 259 7.71 2.65 10.74
N GLY A 260 8.51 1.77 10.15
CA GLY A 260 8.29 1.28 8.78
C GLY A 260 8.78 -0.14 8.64
#